data_9c77e07f540678d3c881ed215f5cf666
#
_entry.id   9c77e07f540678d3c881ed215f5cf666
#
_cell.length_a   1.000
_cell.length_b   1.000
_cell.length_c   1.000
_cell.angle_alpha   90.00
_cell.angle_beta   90.00
_cell.angle_gamma   90.00
#
_symmetry.space_group_name_H-M   'P 1'
#
loop_
_entity.id
_entity.type
_entity.pdbx_description
1 polymer ?
#
loop_
_entity_poly.entity_id
_entity_poly.type
_entity_poly.pdbx_seq_one_letter_code
_entity_poly.pdbx_strand_id
1 'polypeptide(L)'
;MRDKILSLITLVLVSTPSASAEPSVKVVNFTANWCPLCRVLDPRLHDAVERFAERGAVLVNLDQTRLTLSDDTAQKVLVESLQQLTASHHAAYLWDWYGGQAGIAVIIAADNGEPLSCITSALTTNQIADRIQESIILATRVRAGARRPKGTNCPPPMNRAATLDPIP
;
A
#
# COMPACT_ATOMS: atom_id res chain seq x y z
N MET A 1 69.64 -15.79 19.25
CA MET A 1 68.37 -16.49 19.02
C MET A 1 67.29 -15.44 19.12
N ARG A 2 66.63 -15.04 18.01
CA ARG A 2 65.62 -13.95 17.94
C ARG A 2 64.32 -14.58 17.46
N ASP A 3 63.44 -14.81 18.39
CA ASP A 3 62.12 -15.35 18.12
C ASP A 3 61.25 -14.26 17.50
N LYS A 4 60.83 -14.49 16.24
CA LYS A 4 59.82 -13.65 15.53
C LYS A 4 58.43 -14.20 15.84
N ILE A 5 57.70 -13.50 16.68
CA ILE A 5 56.27 -13.76 16.92
C ILE A 5 55.50 -13.15 15.75
N LEU A 6 54.97 -13.99 14.87
CA LEU A 6 53.98 -13.59 13.83
C LEU A 6 52.61 -13.44 14.48
N SER A 7 52.13 -12.19 14.61
CA SER A 7 50.80 -11.88 15.09
C SER A 7 49.79 -12.03 13.92
N LEU A 8 48.98 -13.09 13.94
CA LEU A 8 47.88 -13.28 12.99
C LEU A 8 46.72 -12.36 13.40
N ILE A 9 46.49 -11.30 12.64
CA ILE A 9 45.29 -10.45 12.78
C ILE A 9 44.15 -11.15 12.04
N THR A 10 43.24 -11.76 12.77
CA THR A 10 42.01 -12.34 12.22
C THR A 10 41.00 -11.22 11.97
N LEU A 11 40.80 -10.89 10.71
CA LEU A 11 39.77 -9.90 10.28
C LEU A 11 38.37 -10.52 10.40
N VAL A 12 37.62 -10.19 11.44
CA VAL A 12 36.23 -10.60 11.59
C VAL A 12 35.34 -9.68 10.74
N LEU A 13 34.85 -10.20 9.61
CA LEU A 13 33.82 -9.56 8.80
C LEU A 13 32.50 -9.60 9.55
N VAL A 14 32.16 -8.51 10.21
CA VAL A 14 30.80 -8.33 10.79
C VAL A 14 29.85 -8.03 9.67
N SER A 15 29.06 -9.03 9.24
CA SER A 15 27.93 -8.84 8.33
C SER A 15 26.83 -8.09 9.09
N THR A 16 26.68 -6.79 8.84
CA THR A 16 25.55 -6.01 9.34
C THR A 16 24.28 -6.47 8.65
N PRO A 17 23.24 -6.91 9.39
CA PRO A 17 21.94 -7.17 8.76
C PRO A 17 21.45 -5.89 8.11
N SER A 18 21.10 -5.95 6.83
CA SER A 18 20.40 -4.85 6.13
C SER A 18 19.06 -4.65 6.83
N ALA A 19 18.94 -3.60 7.61
CA ALA A 19 17.66 -3.18 8.16
C ALA A 19 16.74 -2.86 6.97
N SER A 20 15.70 -3.66 6.76
CA SER A 20 14.64 -3.32 5.80
C SER A 20 14.07 -1.98 6.22
N ALA A 21 14.22 -0.95 5.38
CA ALA A 21 13.64 0.35 5.66
C ALA A 21 12.13 0.20 5.84
N GLU A 22 11.59 0.79 6.90
CA GLU A 22 10.14 0.80 7.09
C GLU A 22 9.46 1.43 5.86
N PRO A 23 8.31 0.88 5.42
CA PRO A 23 7.63 1.41 4.25
C PRO A 23 7.22 2.88 4.49
N SER A 24 7.36 3.70 3.47
CA SER A 24 6.89 5.10 3.48
C SER A 24 5.43 5.20 3.06
N VAL A 25 5.03 4.39 2.09
CA VAL A 25 3.66 4.33 1.56
C VAL A 25 3.23 2.89 1.34
N LYS A 26 1.93 2.66 1.48
CA LYS A 26 1.28 1.40 1.10
C LYS A 26 0.28 1.68 -0.01
N VAL A 27 0.28 0.84 -1.03
CA VAL A 27 -0.67 0.90 -2.14
C VAL A 27 -1.68 -0.20 -1.91
N VAL A 28 -2.86 0.16 -1.41
CA VAL A 28 -3.95 -0.76 -1.09
C VAL A 28 -4.79 -0.96 -2.34
N ASN A 29 -4.71 -2.13 -2.94
CA ASN A 29 -5.36 -2.50 -4.20
C ASN A 29 -6.60 -3.36 -3.96
N PHE A 30 -7.75 -2.88 -4.35
CA PHE A 30 -9.01 -3.63 -4.36
C PHE A 30 -9.14 -4.40 -5.68
N THR A 31 -8.84 -5.68 -5.64
CA THR A 31 -8.76 -6.54 -6.82
C THR A 31 -9.68 -7.76 -6.76
N ALA A 32 -10.01 -8.32 -7.92
CA ALA A 32 -10.71 -9.59 -8.06
C ALA A 32 -10.47 -10.18 -9.46
N ASN A 33 -10.44 -11.50 -9.59
CA ASN A 33 -10.20 -12.18 -10.87
C ASN A 33 -11.32 -11.97 -11.91
N TRP A 34 -12.54 -11.74 -11.46
CA TRP A 34 -13.71 -11.46 -12.32
C TRP A 34 -13.79 -10.00 -12.80
N CYS A 35 -12.91 -9.11 -12.28
CA CYS A 35 -12.93 -7.67 -12.55
C CYS A 35 -12.20 -7.32 -13.85
N PRO A 36 -12.86 -6.82 -14.91
CA PRO A 36 -12.19 -6.45 -16.15
C PRO A 36 -11.19 -5.29 -15.99
N LEU A 37 -11.49 -4.33 -15.08
CA LEU A 37 -10.61 -3.18 -14.81
C LEU A 37 -9.33 -3.63 -14.10
N CYS A 38 -9.41 -4.65 -13.23
CA CYS A 38 -8.26 -5.21 -12.52
C CYS A 38 -7.25 -5.84 -13.49
N ARG A 39 -7.74 -6.52 -14.54
CA ARG A 39 -6.85 -7.10 -15.57
C ARG A 39 -5.97 -6.06 -16.26
N VAL A 40 -6.43 -4.82 -16.30
CA VAL A 40 -5.66 -3.69 -16.87
C VAL A 40 -4.82 -3.01 -15.80
N LEU A 41 -5.38 -2.82 -14.61
CA LEU A 41 -4.75 -2.09 -13.51
C LEU A 41 -3.62 -2.89 -12.85
N ASP A 42 -3.89 -4.14 -12.48
CA ASP A 42 -2.99 -4.92 -11.62
C ASP A 42 -1.57 -5.07 -12.18
N PRO A 43 -1.35 -5.44 -13.47
CA PRO A 43 0.01 -5.54 -14.01
C PRO A 43 0.72 -4.17 -14.00
N ARG A 44 0.02 -3.09 -14.35
CA ARG A 44 0.59 -1.74 -14.35
C ARG A 44 0.95 -1.27 -12.94
N LEU A 45 0.09 -1.62 -11.98
CA LEU A 45 0.28 -1.29 -10.57
C LEU A 45 1.48 -2.04 -9.99
N HIS A 46 1.57 -3.34 -10.26
CA HIS A 46 2.70 -4.18 -9.85
C HIS A 46 4.02 -3.61 -10.36
N ASP A 47 4.12 -3.38 -11.68
CA ASP A 47 5.32 -2.82 -12.31
C ASP A 47 5.70 -1.45 -11.71
N ALA A 48 4.71 -0.60 -11.45
CA ALA A 48 4.96 0.71 -10.88
C ALA A 48 5.43 0.63 -9.42
N VAL A 49 4.82 -0.21 -8.59
CA VAL A 49 5.20 -0.37 -7.17
C VAL A 49 6.59 -0.98 -7.05
N GLU A 50 6.92 -1.97 -7.88
CA GLU A 50 8.24 -2.64 -7.86
C GLU A 50 9.39 -1.64 -8.09
N ARG A 51 9.21 -0.64 -8.96
CA ARG A 51 10.20 0.44 -9.19
C ARG A 51 10.52 1.27 -7.94
N PHE A 52 9.64 1.25 -6.95
CA PHE A 52 9.77 2.02 -5.72
C PHE A 52 9.86 1.17 -4.46
N ALA A 53 9.99 -0.15 -4.58
CA ALA A 53 10.08 -1.06 -3.45
C ALA A 53 11.23 -0.69 -2.49
N GLU A 54 12.43 -0.44 -3.02
CA GLU A 54 13.60 0.00 -2.24
C GLU A 54 13.43 1.41 -1.64
N ARG A 55 12.48 2.19 -2.16
CA ARG A 55 12.14 3.54 -1.68
C ARG A 55 10.96 3.55 -0.71
N GLY A 56 10.53 2.37 -0.27
CA GLY A 56 9.51 2.19 0.74
C GLY A 56 8.07 2.17 0.22
N ALA A 57 7.84 1.80 -1.05
CA ALA A 57 6.50 1.49 -1.54
C ALA A 57 6.19 0.00 -1.38
N VAL A 58 5.03 -0.32 -0.80
CA VAL A 58 4.56 -1.70 -0.60
C VAL A 58 3.17 -1.87 -1.18
N LEU A 59 2.94 -2.96 -1.92
CA LEU A 59 1.62 -3.33 -2.44
C LEU A 59 0.88 -4.20 -1.42
N VAL A 60 -0.36 -3.83 -1.12
CA VAL A 60 -1.29 -4.59 -0.28
C VAL A 60 -2.50 -4.94 -1.13
N ASN A 61 -2.68 -6.21 -1.48
CA ASN A 61 -3.82 -6.66 -2.27
C ASN A 61 -4.97 -7.10 -1.37
N LEU A 62 -6.15 -6.50 -1.58
CA LEU A 62 -7.43 -6.91 -1.04
C LEU A 62 -8.16 -7.73 -2.10
N ASP A 63 -7.88 -9.04 -2.14
CA ASP A 63 -8.48 -9.93 -3.13
C ASP A 63 -9.93 -10.28 -2.75
N GLN A 64 -10.86 -9.75 -3.51
CA GLN A 64 -12.29 -9.91 -3.36
C GLN A 64 -12.89 -11.00 -4.25
N THR A 65 -12.06 -11.79 -4.93
CA THR A 65 -12.50 -12.82 -5.89
C THR A 65 -13.59 -13.73 -5.32
N ARG A 66 -13.44 -14.14 -4.07
CA ARG A 66 -14.34 -15.10 -3.43
C ARG A 66 -15.62 -14.47 -2.86
N LEU A 67 -15.76 -13.15 -2.83
CA LEU A 67 -16.99 -12.49 -2.35
C LEU A 67 -18.22 -12.87 -3.17
N THR A 68 -18.06 -13.16 -4.45
CA THR A 68 -19.18 -13.53 -5.34
C THR A 68 -19.39 -15.04 -5.46
N LEU A 69 -18.46 -15.86 -4.95
CA LEU A 69 -18.44 -17.31 -5.14
C LEU A 69 -18.73 -18.10 -3.86
N SER A 70 -18.73 -17.44 -2.71
CA SER A 70 -18.88 -18.05 -1.40
C SER A 70 -20.34 -18.02 -0.93
N ASP A 71 -20.70 -19.00 -0.10
CA ASP A 71 -21.93 -18.92 0.68
C ASP A 71 -21.87 -17.77 1.70
N ASP A 72 -23.01 -17.42 2.28
CA ASP A 72 -23.14 -16.27 3.20
C ASP A 72 -22.17 -16.33 4.40
N THR A 73 -21.87 -17.52 4.89
CA THR A 73 -20.97 -17.70 6.04
C THR A 73 -19.52 -17.46 5.64
N ALA A 74 -19.07 -18.07 4.55
CA ALA A 74 -17.72 -17.87 4.03
C ALA A 74 -17.51 -16.43 3.55
N GLN A 75 -18.55 -15.79 2.99
CA GLN A 75 -18.51 -14.39 2.60
C GLN A 75 -18.28 -13.47 3.83
N LYS A 76 -19.01 -13.69 4.94
CA LYS A 76 -18.79 -12.91 6.17
C LYS A 76 -17.36 -13.04 6.69
N VAL A 77 -16.84 -14.26 6.78
CA VAL A 77 -15.46 -14.51 7.23
C VAL A 77 -14.45 -13.79 6.35
N LEU A 78 -14.66 -13.81 5.03
CA LEU A 78 -13.78 -13.10 4.09
C LEU A 78 -13.87 -11.58 4.27
N VAL A 79 -15.06 -11.02 4.41
CA VAL A 79 -15.27 -9.58 4.67
C VAL A 79 -14.55 -9.17 5.95
N GLU A 80 -14.75 -9.90 7.05
CA GLU A 80 -14.08 -9.63 8.32
C GLU A 80 -12.55 -9.68 8.18
N SER A 81 -12.02 -10.66 7.43
CA SER A 81 -10.59 -10.77 7.18
C SER A 81 -10.03 -9.58 6.40
N LEU A 82 -10.73 -9.12 5.36
CA LEU A 82 -10.34 -7.95 4.56
C LEU A 82 -10.45 -6.64 5.37
N GLN A 83 -11.47 -6.52 6.22
CA GLN A 83 -11.59 -5.40 7.16
C GLN A 83 -10.46 -5.37 8.18
N GLN A 84 -10.10 -6.52 8.74
CA GLN A 84 -8.96 -6.63 9.65
C GLN A 84 -7.65 -6.29 8.96
N LEU A 85 -7.47 -6.70 7.69
CA LEU A 85 -6.29 -6.36 6.91
C LEU A 85 -6.19 -4.86 6.70
N THR A 86 -7.27 -4.18 6.31
CA THR A 86 -7.25 -2.72 6.17
C THR A 86 -7.01 -2.02 7.51
N ALA A 87 -7.60 -2.50 8.60
CA ALA A 87 -7.40 -1.96 9.93
C ALA A 87 -5.94 -2.11 10.41
N SER A 88 -5.28 -3.24 10.12
CA SER A 88 -3.87 -3.46 10.46
C SER A 88 -2.91 -2.48 9.76
N HIS A 89 -3.38 -1.83 8.71
CA HIS A 89 -2.67 -0.78 7.98
C HIS A 89 -3.13 0.65 8.34
N HIS A 90 -3.87 0.83 9.43
CA HIS A 90 -4.49 2.09 9.84
C HIS A 90 -5.46 2.68 8.80
N ALA A 91 -6.07 1.82 7.98
CA ALA A 91 -6.86 2.21 6.81
C ALA A 91 -8.25 1.53 6.78
N ALA A 92 -8.85 1.27 7.96
CA ALA A 92 -10.17 0.62 8.07
C ALA A 92 -11.24 1.35 7.23
N TYR A 93 -11.19 2.68 7.18
CA TYR A 93 -12.09 3.53 6.41
C TYR A 93 -12.09 3.20 4.90
N LEU A 94 -11.02 2.63 4.36
CA LEU A 94 -10.95 2.25 2.94
C LEU A 94 -11.95 1.14 2.61
N TRP A 95 -12.22 0.26 3.56
CA TRP A 95 -13.27 -0.74 3.38
C TRP A 95 -14.65 -0.11 3.30
N ASP A 96 -14.93 0.89 4.13
CA ASP A 96 -16.18 1.64 4.09
C ASP A 96 -16.32 2.43 2.78
N TRP A 97 -15.20 2.90 2.22
CA TRP A 97 -15.19 3.62 0.95
C TRP A 97 -15.37 2.71 -0.26
N TYR A 98 -14.63 1.62 -0.33
CA TYR A 98 -14.46 0.82 -1.54
C TYR A 98 -14.66 -0.68 -1.33
N GLY A 99 -15.05 -1.15 -0.16
CA GLY A 99 -15.38 -2.55 0.08
C GLY A 99 -16.47 -3.03 -0.86
N GLY A 100 -16.24 -4.18 -1.52
CA GLY A 100 -17.12 -4.70 -2.56
C GLY A 100 -16.90 -4.12 -3.97
N GLN A 101 -16.03 -3.10 -4.12
CA GLN A 101 -15.56 -2.61 -5.42
C GLN A 101 -14.20 -3.22 -5.76
N ALA A 102 -13.95 -3.44 -7.04
CA ALA A 102 -12.63 -3.84 -7.54
C ALA A 102 -12.20 -2.95 -8.71
N GLY A 103 -10.89 -2.83 -8.95
CA GLY A 103 -10.33 -2.01 -10.03
C GLY A 103 -9.95 -0.60 -9.59
N ILE A 104 -9.74 -0.40 -8.29
CA ILE A 104 -9.21 0.82 -7.69
C ILE A 104 -8.09 0.48 -6.71
N ALA A 105 -7.08 1.33 -6.63
CA ALA A 105 -6.08 1.26 -5.57
C ALA A 105 -5.93 2.63 -4.90
N VAL A 106 -5.61 2.64 -3.61
CA VAL A 106 -5.40 3.84 -2.81
C VAL A 106 -3.98 3.84 -2.25
N ILE A 107 -3.23 4.89 -2.51
CA ILE A 107 -1.93 5.10 -1.86
C ILE A 107 -2.20 5.76 -0.52
N ILE A 108 -1.72 5.15 0.55
CA ILE A 108 -1.80 5.66 1.92
C ILE A 108 -0.40 5.87 2.50
N ALA A 109 -0.29 6.79 3.42
CA ALA A 109 0.91 6.95 4.24
C ALA A 109 1.04 5.75 5.19
N ALA A 110 2.23 5.16 5.29
CA ALA A 110 2.42 3.94 6.05
C ALA A 110 2.36 4.15 7.57
N ASP A 111 2.66 5.36 8.02
CA ASP A 111 2.71 5.75 9.43
C ASP A 111 1.33 5.86 10.10
N ASN A 112 0.32 6.36 9.37
CA ASN A 112 -0.99 6.66 9.96
C ASN A 112 -2.19 6.30 9.08
N GLY A 113 -1.95 5.74 7.87
CA GLY A 113 -3.00 5.38 6.94
C GLY A 113 -3.65 6.54 6.19
N GLU A 114 -3.13 7.78 6.32
CA GLU A 114 -3.68 8.96 5.63
C GLU A 114 -3.73 8.75 4.11
N PRO A 115 -4.88 8.94 3.43
CA PRO A 115 -4.99 8.73 1.99
C PRO A 115 -4.25 9.84 1.24
N LEU A 116 -3.40 9.45 0.30
CA LEU A 116 -2.56 10.37 -0.46
C LEU A 116 -3.00 10.52 -1.91
N SER A 117 -3.38 9.43 -2.57
CA SER A 117 -3.80 9.43 -3.97
C SER A 117 -4.58 8.17 -4.31
N CYS A 118 -5.44 8.25 -5.32
CA CYS A 118 -6.11 7.07 -5.88
C CYS A 118 -5.60 6.75 -7.28
N ILE A 119 -5.60 5.46 -7.59
CA ILE A 119 -5.14 4.88 -8.85
C ILE A 119 -6.29 4.09 -9.46
N THR A 120 -6.56 4.30 -10.75
CA THR A 120 -7.58 3.58 -11.52
C THR A 120 -6.98 3.04 -12.82
N SER A 121 -7.70 2.17 -13.50
CA SER A 121 -7.30 1.58 -14.78
C SER A 121 -7.13 2.61 -15.93
N ALA A 122 -7.58 3.85 -15.75
CA ALA A 122 -7.38 4.93 -16.70
C ALA A 122 -5.92 5.41 -16.77
N LEU A 123 -5.11 5.12 -15.73
CA LEU A 123 -3.73 5.56 -15.64
C LEU A 123 -2.78 4.59 -16.34
N THR A 124 -1.77 5.13 -16.99
CA THR A 124 -0.62 4.37 -17.50
C THR A 124 0.33 3.99 -16.36
N THR A 125 1.21 3.01 -16.56
CA THR A 125 2.24 2.62 -15.59
C THR A 125 3.11 3.80 -15.14
N ASN A 126 3.47 4.70 -16.06
CA ASN A 126 4.28 5.88 -15.72
C ASN A 126 3.50 6.87 -14.85
N GLN A 127 2.22 7.13 -15.18
CA GLN A 127 1.37 8.00 -14.35
C GLN A 127 1.14 7.41 -12.95
N ILE A 128 1.05 6.09 -12.82
CA ILE A 128 0.99 5.40 -11.53
C ILE A 128 2.31 5.61 -10.78
N ALA A 129 3.44 5.42 -11.44
CA ALA A 129 4.78 5.62 -10.89
C ALA A 129 4.97 7.06 -10.38
N ASP A 130 4.53 8.06 -11.14
CA ASP A 130 4.58 9.48 -10.75
C ASP A 130 3.75 9.73 -9.46
N ARG A 131 2.56 9.14 -9.36
CA ARG A 131 1.72 9.24 -8.16
C ARG A 131 2.35 8.57 -6.94
N ILE A 132 2.98 7.42 -7.12
CA ILE A 132 3.71 6.73 -6.03
C ILE A 132 4.88 7.61 -5.57
N GLN A 133 5.67 8.15 -6.49
CA GLN A 133 6.79 9.04 -6.17
C GLN A 133 6.33 10.29 -5.42
N GLU A 134 5.29 10.96 -5.89
CA GLU A 134 4.71 12.12 -5.20
C GLU A 134 4.25 11.75 -3.79
N SER A 135 3.57 10.61 -3.64
CA SER A 135 3.08 10.12 -2.36
C SER A 135 4.21 9.80 -1.38
N ILE A 136 5.31 9.21 -1.84
CA ILE A 136 6.51 9.00 -1.01
C ILE A 136 7.07 10.34 -0.51
N ILE A 137 7.15 11.35 -1.39
CA ILE A 137 7.62 12.69 -1.00
C ILE A 137 6.68 13.30 0.06
N LEU A 138 5.37 13.21 -0.13
CA LEU A 138 4.40 13.69 0.84
C LEU A 138 4.51 12.97 2.18
N ALA A 139 4.57 11.62 2.17
CA ALA A 139 4.67 10.81 3.37
C ALA A 139 5.94 11.11 4.19
N THR A 140 7.07 11.38 3.51
CA THR A 140 8.38 11.55 4.15
C THR A 140 8.71 13.00 4.52
N ARG A 141 8.15 14.00 3.82
CA ARG A 141 8.54 15.41 3.98
C ARG A 141 7.45 16.29 4.57
N VAL A 142 6.20 15.86 4.53
CA VAL A 142 5.06 16.63 5.00
C VAL A 142 4.48 15.98 6.25
N ARG A 143 4.17 16.80 7.26
CA ARG A 143 3.60 16.32 8.53
C ARG A 143 2.22 15.67 8.27
N ALA A 144 1.93 14.60 9.02
CA ALA A 144 0.63 13.96 9.04
C ALA A 144 -0.51 14.97 9.26
N GLY A 145 -1.63 14.80 8.55
CA GLY A 145 -2.78 15.70 8.55
C GLY A 145 -2.63 16.95 7.67
N ALA A 146 -1.42 17.23 7.15
CA ALA A 146 -1.17 18.36 6.24
C ALA A 146 -0.78 17.94 4.82
N ARG A 147 -0.76 16.64 4.53
CA ARG A 147 -0.25 16.06 3.27
C ARG A 147 -1.16 16.38 2.07
N ARG A 148 -2.45 16.46 2.30
CA ARG A 148 -3.46 16.74 1.26
C ARG A 148 -4.50 17.77 1.70
N PRO A 149 -4.13 19.02 1.92
CA PRO A 149 -5.06 20.05 2.43
C PRO A 149 -6.23 20.36 1.50
N LYS A 150 -6.11 20.04 0.20
CA LYS A 150 -7.17 20.18 -0.81
C LYS A 150 -7.92 18.87 -1.09
N GLY A 151 -7.71 17.83 -0.28
CA GLY A 151 -8.24 16.51 -0.49
C GLY A 151 -7.42 15.66 -1.47
N THR A 152 -7.82 14.41 -1.62
CA THR A 152 -7.25 13.45 -2.57
C THR A 152 -8.00 13.52 -3.90
N ASN A 153 -7.42 12.96 -4.96
CA ASN A 153 -8.05 12.76 -6.25
C ASN A 153 -8.84 11.44 -6.31
N CYS A 154 -9.31 10.96 -5.17
CA CYS A 154 -10.05 9.71 -5.07
C CYS A 154 -11.50 9.88 -5.56
N PRO A 155 -12.06 8.88 -6.25
CA PRO A 155 -13.48 8.85 -6.54
C PRO A 155 -14.30 8.93 -5.25
N PRO A 156 -15.50 9.52 -5.28
CA PRO A 156 -16.36 9.56 -4.10
C PRO A 156 -16.67 8.11 -3.65
N PRO A 157 -16.71 7.86 -2.32
CA PRO A 157 -17.12 6.57 -1.79
C PRO A 157 -18.50 6.16 -2.27
N MET A 158 -18.68 4.86 -2.56
CA MET A 158 -20.01 4.36 -2.96
C MET A 158 -21.01 4.36 -1.79
N ASN A 159 -20.54 4.14 -0.57
CA ASN A 159 -21.36 4.24 0.63
C ASN A 159 -21.45 5.70 1.08
N ARG A 160 -22.51 6.39 0.69
CA ARG A 160 -22.79 7.78 1.06
C ARG A 160 -22.86 8.04 2.58
N ALA A 161 -23.04 6.99 3.39
CA ALA A 161 -23.04 7.10 4.85
C ALA A 161 -21.65 7.41 5.45
N ALA A 162 -20.57 7.05 4.76
CA ALA A 162 -19.20 7.29 5.24
C ALA A 162 -18.66 8.70 4.97
N THR A 163 -19.43 9.56 4.27
CA THR A 163 -18.95 10.88 3.81
C THR A 163 -19.23 12.03 4.78
N LEU A 164 -19.81 11.77 5.94
CA LEU A 164 -20.27 12.83 6.83
C LEU A 164 -19.35 13.17 8.00
N ASP A 165 -18.31 12.36 8.25
CA ASP A 165 -17.34 12.69 9.27
C ASP A 165 -16.00 13.09 8.64
N PRO A 166 -15.50 14.31 8.91
CA PRO A 166 -14.15 14.68 8.55
C PRO A 166 -13.18 13.74 9.30
N ILE A 167 -12.25 13.15 8.55
CA ILE A 167 -11.15 12.36 9.13
C ILE A 167 -10.42 13.24 10.14
N PRO A 168 -10.23 12.77 11.39
CA PRO A 168 -9.57 13.52 12.44
C PRO A 168 -8.09 13.84 12.13
#